data_1672ce9a29b6b5d5e975ee8854f76ddf
#
_entry.id   1672ce9a29b6b5d5e975ee8854f76ddf
#
_cell.length_a   1.000
_cell.length_b   1.000
_cell.length_c   1.000
_cell.angle_alpha   90.00
_cell.angle_beta   90.00
_cell.angle_gamma   90.00
#
_symmetry.space_group_name_H-M   'P 1'
#
loop_
_entity.id
_entity.type
_entity.pdbx_description
1 polymer ?
#
loop_
_entity_poly.entity_id
_entity_poly.type
_entity_poly.pdbx_seq_one_letter_code
_entity_poly.pdbx_strand_id
1 'polypeptide(L)'
;MNFNSVVFLFCFMPLALGLYYLVPGRVKNAVLLVESLLFFCWGGITWLPLAVGMVAINYAAGLLLASLPAGGKRKIVLIAAIVLTAAALVYCKYTNFLLDTLNVIASTGFAKLSFLDVLPLGISYYTFKLISYTADVYTGKVKAERSPVIFAVYVLMYPQLIVGPIVKYRDMADVLHQTQGRCTLQKAQDGAEMFVFGLAKKVILADSIAALWQDIIGTDGIGLANASLPLAWLGIIAYSLQLYFDFAGYSEMSNGLSLMMGFECPANFNLPYISGSITEFWRRWHISLSGWFRDYIYIPLGGNRCSAGRQMLNMLAVWALTGIWHGANWNFICWGLYYFVLLVIEKNFLMKYLKKGKVWPHIYTLFLVVLGWGLFTCNAPGAPLGLLLSRLFIPQGGVSALYFLRNYAVLLVVCCVCSTQLPGRFWQWCKGKAPLRAALCGVCFVLCTAYVVAATGSTALYANF
;
A
#
# COMPACT_ATOMS: atom_id res chain seq x y z
N MET A 1 -3.98 14.39 7.72
CA MET A 1 -2.83 14.28 8.65
C MET A 1 -2.04 13.03 8.31
N ASN A 2 -0.75 13.14 8.03
CA ASN A 2 0.11 12.00 7.70
C ASN A 2 0.89 11.52 8.94
N PHE A 3 1.25 10.24 9.01
CA PHE A 3 1.98 9.67 10.16
C PHE A 3 3.36 10.29 10.38
N ASN A 4 3.98 10.82 9.34
CA ASN A 4 5.25 11.54 9.38
C ASN A 4 5.10 13.07 9.55
N SER A 5 3.94 13.59 9.93
CA SER A 5 3.77 15.02 10.20
C SER A 5 4.07 15.35 11.67
N VAL A 6 4.59 16.56 11.93
CA VAL A 6 4.86 17.06 13.28
C VAL A 6 3.60 16.98 14.17
N VAL A 7 2.44 17.38 13.63
CA VAL A 7 1.17 17.33 14.37
C VAL A 7 0.79 15.90 14.74
N PHE A 8 1.03 14.93 13.85
CA PHE A 8 0.78 13.53 14.19
C PHE A 8 1.73 13.02 15.26
N LEU A 9 3.03 13.22 15.08
CA LEU A 9 4.08 12.67 15.95
C LEU A 9 4.02 13.24 17.37
N PHE A 10 3.76 14.54 17.52
CA PHE A 10 3.89 15.23 18.81
C PHE A 10 2.57 15.64 19.45
N CYS A 11 1.45 15.59 18.72
CA CYS A 11 0.14 15.91 19.28
C CYS A 11 -0.80 14.71 19.20
N PHE A 12 -1.18 14.27 18.00
CA PHE A 12 -2.22 13.25 17.85
C PHE A 12 -1.82 11.88 18.42
N MET A 13 -0.66 11.35 18.02
CA MET A 13 -0.21 10.02 18.44
C MET A 13 -0.01 9.90 19.96
N PRO A 14 0.69 10.84 20.65
CA PRO A 14 0.83 10.77 22.11
C PRO A 14 -0.52 10.89 22.84
N LEU A 15 -1.40 11.78 22.40
CA LEU A 15 -2.73 11.94 23.01
C LEU A 15 -3.61 10.71 22.80
N ALA A 16 -3.65 10.17 21.57
CA ALA A 16 -4.44 8.99 21.25
C ALA A 16 -3.92 7.76 22.02
N LEU A 17 -2.63 7.47 21.98
CA LEU A 17 -2.06 6.36 22.76
C LEU A 17 -2.25 6.56 24.27
N GLY A 18 -2.02 7.77 24.79
CA GLY A 18 -2.24 8.09 26.19
C GLY A 18 -3.69 7.82 26.61
N LEU A 19 -4.66 8.35 25.89
CA LEU A 19 -6.07 8.11 26.16
C LEU A 19 -6.43 6.62 26.06
N TYR A 20 -5.97 5.95 25.00
CA TYR A 20 -6.19 4.51 24.79
C TYR A 20 -5.66 3.63 25.92
N TYR A 21 -4.49 3.98 26.53
CA TYR A 21 -3.93 3.23 27.64
C TYR A 21 -4.61 3.54 29.00
N LEU A 22 -5.08 4.78 29.21
CA LEU A 22 -5.72 5.21 30.46
C LEU A 22 -7.12 4.63 30.66
N VAL A 23 -7.84 4.31 29.57
CA VAL A 23 -9.22 3.82 29.68
C VAL A 23 -9.30 2.32 29.98
N PRO A 24 -10.37 1.88 30.70
CA PRO A 24 -10.62 0.47 30.92
C PRO A 24 -10.79 -0.31 29.61
N GLY A 25 -10.41 -1.59 29.59
CA GLY A 25 -10.44 -2.43 28.39
C GLY A 25 -11.81 -2.49 27.67
N ARG A 26 -12.90 -2.41 28.41
CA ARG A 26 -14.27 -2.44 27.86
C ARG A 26 -14.60 -1.25 26.95
N VAL A 27 -13.98 -0.09 27.18
CA VAL A 27 -14.25 1.12 26.39
C VAL A 27 -13.16 1.44 25.37
N LYS A 28 -12.07 0.67 25.32
CA LYS A 28 -10.95 0.88 24.38
C LYS A 28 -11.39 0.93 22.92
N ASN A 29 -12.32 0.08 22.51
CA ASN A 29 -12.83 0.10 21.13
C ASN A 29 -13.65 1.36 20.83
N ALA A 30 -14.43 1.86 21.80
CA ALA A 30 -15.17 3.12 21.61
C ALA A 30 -14.22 4.32 21.51
N VAL A 31 -13.19 4.37 22.35
CA VAL A 31 -12.14 5.41 22.28
C VAL A 31 -11.41 5.33 20.94
N LEU A 32 -10.97 4.15 20.51
CA LEU A 32 -10.31 3.96 19.23
C LEU A 32 -11.20 4.36 18.04
N LEU A 33 -12.51 4.13 18.13
CA LEU A 33 -13.47 4.61 17.11
C LEU A 33 -13.52 6.13 17.05
N VAL A 34 -13.62 6.80 18.20
CA VAL A 34 -13.64 8.27 18.27
C VAL A 34 -12.34 8.86 17.71
N GLU A 35 -11.18 8.33 18.11
CA GLU A 35 -9.88 8.74 17.59
C GLU A 35 -9.80 8.54 16.07
N SER A 36 -10.33 7.42 15.57
CA SER A 36 -10.34 7.12 14.13
C SER A 36 -11.24 8.06 13.34
N LEU A 37 -12.40 8.40 13.89
CA LEU A 37 -13.31 9.38 13.28
C LEU A 37 -12.70 10.79 13.28
N LEU A 38 -12.04 11.21 14.36
CA LEU A 38 -11.30 12.49 14.41
C LEU A 38 -10.18 12.52 13.35
N PHE A 39 -9.44 11.43 13.24
CA PHE A 39 -8.38 11.31 12.23
C PHE A 39 -8.95 11.34 10.80
N PHE A 40 -10.07 10.67 10.55
CA PHE A 40 -10.77 10.68 9.26
C PHE A 40 -11.24 12.09 8.91
N CYS A 41 -11.90 12.78 9.86
CA CYS A 41 -12.42 14.14 9.66
C CYS A 41 -11.31 15.16 9.37
N TRP A 42 -10.10 14.96 9.91
CA TRP A 42 -8.94 15.78 9.56
C TRP A 42 -8.56 15.66 8.09
N GLY A 43 -8.76 14.49 7.47
CA GLY A 43 -8.52 14.24 6.04
C GLY A 43 -9.63 14.74 5.11
N GLY A 44 -10.82 15.04 5.64
CA GLY A 44 -11.97 15.53 4.86
C GLY A 44 -13.30 15.11 5.44
N ILE A 45 -13.90 15.97 6.27
CA ILE A 45 -15.20 15.71 6.94
C ILE A 45 -16.35 15.50 5.94
N THR A 46 -16.27 16.09 4.76
CA THR A 46 -17.30 15.96 3.69
C THR A 46 -17.53 14.52 3.26
N TRP A 47 -16.52 13.67 3.38
CA TRP A 47 -16.60 12.26 3.02
C TRP A 47 -17.05 11.32 4.15
N LEU A 48 -17.23 11.86 5.36
CA LEU A 48 -17.66 11.06 6.53
C LEU A 48 -19.02 10.37 6.32
N PRO A 49 -20.07 11.04 5.77
CA PRO A 49 -21.34 10.37 5.52
C PRO A 49 -21.23 9.18 4.57
N LEU A 50 -20.38 9.27 3.53
CA LEU A 50 -20.14 8.16 2.62
C LEU A 50 -19.47 6.98 3.35
N ALA A 51 -18.42 7.23 4.12
CA ALA A 51 -17.71 6.18 4.86
C ALA A 51 -18.64 5.49 5.87
N VAL A 52 -19.41 6.26 6.64
CA VAL A 52 -20.40 5.72 7.60
C VAL A 52 -21.49 4.93 6.87
N GLY A 53 -22.00 5.44 5.74
CA GLY A 53 -22.98 4.73 4.92
C GLY A 53 -22.46 3.37 4.39
N MET A 54 -21.22 3.34 3.89
CA MET A 54 -20.59 2.08 3.44
C MET A 54 -20.42 1.08 4.61
N VAL A 55 -20.01 1.55 5.78
CA VAL A 55 -19.92 0.73 7.00
C VAL A 55 -21.29 0.18 7.38
N ALA A 56 -22.34 1.03 7.42
CA ALA A 56 -23.70 0.64 7.79
C ALA A 56 -24.30 -0.39 6.80
N ILE A 57 -24.11 -0.20 5.50
CA ILE A 57 -24.57 -1.14 4.46
C ILE A 57 -23.96 -2.52 4.67
N ASN A 58 -22.64 -2.62 4.87
CA ASN A 58 -21.97 -3.90 5.01
C ASN A 58 -22.22 -4.54 6.39
N TYR A 59 -22.40 -3.75 7.45
CA TYR A 59 -22.85 -4.23 8.75
C TYR A 59 -24.23 -4.88 8.66
N ALA A 60 -25.21 -4.17 8.07
CA ALA A 60 -26.56 -4.69 7.86
C ALA A 60 -26.56 -5.92 6.96
N ALA A 61 -25.77 -5.90 5.87
CA ALA A 61 -25.60 -7.07 5.00
C ALA A 61 -25.06 -8.29 5.76
N GLY A 62 -24.07 -8.09 6.64
CA GLY A 62 -23.53 -9.16 7.50
C GLY A 62 -24.61 -9.78 8.39
N LEU A 63 -25.43 -8.97 9.07
CA LEU A 63 -26.52 -9.43 9.92
C LEU A 63 -27.62 -10.17 9.10
N LEU A 64 -27.97 -9.62 7.93
CA LEU A 64 -28.93 -10.27 7.02
C LEU A 64 -28.41 -11.61 6.50
N LEU A 65 -27.14 -11.70 6.12
CA LEU A 65 -26.50 -12.94 5.70
C LEU A 65 -26.50 -14.01 6.80
N ALA A 66 -26.40 -13.60 8.08
CA ALA A 66 -26.45 -14.51 9.20
C ALA A 66 -27.86 -15.00 9.51
N SER A 67 -28.90 -14.19 9.26
CA SER A 67 -30.30 -14.55 9.55
C SER A 67 -30.98 -15.33 8.40
N LEU A 68 -30.50 -15.20 7.17
CA LEU A 68 -31.10 -15.84 6.01
C LEU A 68 -30.63 -17.29 5.86
N PRO A 69 -31.53 -18.23 5.48
CA PRO A 69 -31.15 -19.58 5.12
C PRO A 69 -30.31 -19.62 3.83
N ALA A 70 -29.51 -20.68 3.64
CA ALA A 70 -28.78 -20.88 2.42
C ALA A 70 -29.72 -20.87 1.18
N GLY A 71 -29.39 -20.06 0.19
CA GLY A 71 -30.22 -19.95 -1.02
C GLY A 71 -30.06 -18.64 -1.79
N GLY A 72 -30.93 -18.43 -2.75
CA GLY A 72 -30.88 -17.30 -3.68
C GLY A 72 -30.93 -15.91 -3.00
N LYS A 73 -31.76 -15.74 -1.98
CA LYS A 73 -31.87 -14.48 -1.22
C LYS A 73 -30.57 -14.08 -0.57
N ARG A 74 -29.85 -15.05 0.02
CA ARG A 74 -28.53 -14.83 0.64
C ARG A 74 -27.49 -14.40 -0.41
N LYS A 75 -27.53 -15.00 -1.61
CA LYS A 75 -26.65 -14.60 -2.73
C LYS A 75 -26.95 -13.18 -3.23
N ILE A 76 -28.23 -12.80 -3.29
CA ILE A 76 -28.65 -11.43 -3.68
C ILE A 76 -28.09 -10.42 -2.69
N VAL A 77 -28.21 -10.64 -1.37
CA VAL A 77 -27.65 -9.75 -0.35
C VAL A 77 -26.15 -9.59 -0.50
N LEU A 78 -25.39 -10.70 -0.72
CA LEU A 78 -23.96 -10.64 -0.98
C LEU A 78 -23.63 -9.76 -2.20
N ILE A 79 -24.29 -10.04 -3.34
CA ILE A 79 -24.03 -9.32 -4.59
C ILE A 79 -24.38 -7.84 -4.43
N ALA A 80 -25.53 -7.51 -3.84
CA ALA A 80 -25.95 -6.13 -3.61
C ALA A 80 -24.94 -5.36 -2.74
N ALA A 81 -24.48 -5.96 -1.64
CA ALA A 81 -23.48 -5.33 -0.76
C ALA A 81 -22.16 -5.09 -1.49
N ILE A 82 -21.64 -6.08 -2.24
CA ILE A 82 -20.41 -5.94 -3.03
C ILE A 82 -20.57 -4.86 -4.11
N VAL A 83 -21.68 -4.88 -4.86
CA VAL A 83 -21.93 -3.92 -5.94
C VAL A 83 -22.05 -2.49 -5.39
N LEU A 84 -22.81 -2.27 -4.31
CA LEU A 84 -22.94 -0.94 -3.69
C LEU A 84 -21.59 -0.43 -3.16
N THR A 85 -20.82 -1.30 -2.51
CA THR A 85 -19.51 -0.94 -1.97
C THR A 85 -18.50 -0.63 -3.10
N ALA A 86 -18.48 -1.44 -4.16
CA ALA A 86 -17.63 -1.22 -5.32
C ALA A 86 -18.06 0.02 -6.13
N ALA A 87 -19.39 0.25 -6.27
CA ALA A 87 -19.92 1.42 -6.96
C ALA A 87 -19.51 2.73 -6.29
N ALA A 88 -19.50 2.79 -4.94
CA ALA A 88 -19.00 3.96 -4.21
C ALA A 88 -17.52 4.24 -4.52
N LEU A 89 -16.66 3.21 -4.56
CA LEU A 89 -15.26 3.35 -4.95
C LEU A 89 -15.13 3.81 -6.40
N VAL A 90 -15.87 3.18 -7.32
CA VAL A 90 -15.85 3.53 -8.75
C VAL A 90 -16.30 4.96 -8.96
N TYR A 91 -17.37 5.37 -8.31
CA TYR A 91 -17.86 6.75 -8.38
C TYR A 91 -16.81 7.75 -7.92
N CYS A 92 -16.20 7.54 -6.77
CA CYS A 92 -15.21 8.50 -6.26
C CYS A 92 -13.91 8.51 -7.08
N LYS A 93 -13.43 7.35 -7.53
CA LYS A 93 -12.07 7.23 -8.09
C LYS A 93 -12.03 7.33 -9.61
N TYR A 94 -13.09 6.89 -10.32
CA TYR A 94 -13.02 6.69 -11.77
C TYR A 94 -13.93 7.62 -12.57
N THR A 95 -14.85 8.36 -11.95
CA THR A 95 -15.80 9.20 -12.71
C THR A 95 -15.08 10.20 -13.61
N ASN A 96 -14.14 10.98 -13.08
CA ASN A 96 -13.38 11.97 -13.86
C ASN A 96 -12.56 11.31 -14.98
N PHE A 97 -11.95 10.14 -14.73
CA PHE A 97 -11.23 9.38 -15.75
C PHE A 97 -12.15 8.87 -16.87
N LEU A 98 -13.34 8.40 -16.53
CA LEU A 98 -14.33 7.96 -17.52
C LEU A 98 -14.84 9.14 -18.37
N LEU A 99 -15.10 10.29 -17.74
CA LEU A 99 -15.48 11.51 -18.43
C LEU A 99 -14.38 11.98 -19.39
N ASP A 100 -13.11 12.01 -18.96
CA ASP A 100 -11.98 12.33 -19.82
C ASP A 100 -11.88 11.37 -21.01
N THR A 101 -12.01 10.07 -20.73
CA THR A 101 -11.95 9.04 -21.78
C THR A 101 -13.08 9.20 -22.80
N LEU A 102 -14.31 9.46 -22.33
CA LEU A 102 -15.46 9.73 -23.21
C LEU A 102 -15.27 11.02 -24.03
N ASN A 103 -14.73 12.07 -23.41
CA ASN A 103 -14.43 13.33 -24.12
C ASN A 103 -13.45 13.10 -25.28
N VAL A 104 -12.44 12.24 -25.07
CA VAL A 104 -11.45 11.92 -26.12
C VAL A 104 -12.07 11.05 -27.22
N ILE A 105 -12.82 10.00 -26.86
CA ILE A 105 -13.35 9.01 -27.84
C ILE A 105 -14.53 9.57 -28.62
N ALA A 106 -15.45 10.25 -27.94
CA ALA A 106 -16.72 10.70 -28.53
C ALA A 106 -16.73 12.22 -28.83
N SER A 107 -15.58 12.90 -28.64
CA SER A 107 -15.45 14.37 -28.80
C SER A 107 -16.54 15.15 -28.06
N THR A 108 -16.89 14.68 -26.86
CA THR A 108 -17.87 15.33 -25.97
C THR A 108 -17.18 16.38 -25.10
N GLY A 109 -17.92 17.30 -24.50
CA GLY A 109 -17.41 18.38 -23.64
C GLY A 109 -17.87 18.22 -22.19
N PHE A 110 -17.94 17.02 -21.65
CA PHE A 110 -18.36 16.81 -20.25
C PHE A 110 -17.36 17.44 -19.28
N ALA A 111 -17.87 18.27 -18.36
CA ALA A 111 -17.06 18.87 -17.31
C ALA A 111 -16.67 17.84 -16.26
N LYS A 112 -15.42 17.96 -15.75
CA LYS A 112 -14.99 17.19 -14.58
C LYS A 112 -15.74 17.62 -13.33
N LEU A 113 -15.89 16.69 -12.41
CA LEU A 113 -16.49 16.93 -11.10
C LEU A 113 -15.35 17.30 -10.12
N SER A 114 -15.13 18.60 -9.90
CA SER A 114 -14.02 19.09 -9.07
C SER A 114 -14.02 18.58 -7.63
N PHE A 115 -15.18 18.27 -7.06
CA PHE A 115 -15.27 17.69 -5.71
C PHE A 115 -14.72 16.26 -5.62
N LEU A 116 -14.52 15.57 -6.76
CA LEU A 116 -13.89 14.25 -6.85
C LEU A 116 -12.37 14.31 -7.05
N ASP A 117 -11.78 15.50 -7.16
CA ASP A 117 -10.32 15.65 -7.27
C ASP A 117 -9.63 15.25 -5.95
N VAL A 118 -10.36 15.32 -4.81
CA VAL A 118 -9.91 14.86 -3.51
C VAL A 118 -10.67 13.60 -3.12
N LEU A 119 -9.98 12.47 -3.12
CA LEU A 119 -10.57 11.19 -2.76
C LEU A 119 -10.87 11.07 -1.26
N PRO A 120 -11.95 10.33 -0.87
CA PRO A 120 -12.17 9.99 0.53
C PRO A 120 -10.98 9.24 1.12
N LEU A 121 -10.53 9.67 2.31
CA LEU A 121 -9.39 9.09 2.99
C LEU A 121 -9.54 7.57 3.16
N GLY A 122 -8.64 6.79 2.57
CA GLY A 122 -8.60 5.34 2.69
C GLY A 122 -9.70 4.55 1.99
N ILE A 123 -10.50 5.17 1.08
CA ILE A 123 -11.63 4.50 0.43
C ILE A 123 -11.24 3.16 -0.22
N SER A 124 -10.09 3.09 -0.86
CA SER A 124 -9.58 1.88 -1.49
C SER A 124 -9.36 0.75 -0.47
N TYR A 125 -8.81 1.09 0.72
CA TYR A 125 -8.47 0.12 1.78
C TYR A 125 -9.71 -0.37 2.52
N TYR A 126 -10.59 0.53 2.96
CA TYR A 126 -11.79 0.07 3.67
C TYR A 126 -12.82 -0.61 2.75
N THR A 127 -12.81 -0.32 1.44
CA THR A 127 -13.59 -1.09 0.46
C THR A 127 -13.17 -2.57 0.45
N PHE A 128 -11.88 -2.86 0.46
CA PHE A 128 -11.39 -4.24 0.55
C PHE A 128 -11.78 -4.93 1.86
N LYS A 129 -11.70 -4.21 2.99
CA LYS A 129 -12.14 -4.74 4.29
C LYS A 129 -13.62 -5.09 4.29
N LEU A 130 -14.47 -4.19 3.78
CA LEU A 130 -15.92 -4.38 3.70
C LEU A 130 -16.30 -5.56 2.81
N ILE A 131 -15.77 -5.64 1.59
CA ILE A 131 -16.02 -6.74 0.66
C ILE A 131 -15.56 -8.08 1.26
N SER A 132 -14.36 -8.13 1.85
CA SER A 132 -13.84 -9.35 2.46
C SER A 132 -14.68 -9.82 3.65
N TYR A 133 -15.14 -8.92 4.51
CA TYR A 133 -16.01 -9.26 5.62
C TYR A 133 -17.34 -9.87 5.13
N THR A 134 -18.02 -9.19 4.20
CA THR A 134 -19.30 -9.66 3.68
C THR A 134 -19.16 -11.02 2.97
N ALA A 135 -18.09 -11.22 2.20
CA ALA A 135 -17.78 -12.50 1.57
C ALA A 135 -17.45 -13.62 2.59
N ASP A 136 -16.70 -13.30 3.65
CA ASP A 136 -16.33 -14.27 4.67
C ASP A 136 -17.56 -14.67 5.54
N VAL A 137 -18.50 -13.75 5.83
CA VAL A 137 -19.79 -14.07 6.47
C VAL A 137 -20.64 -14.97 5.56
N TYR A 138 -20.73 -14.62 4.26
CA TYR A 138 -21.48 -15.43 3.31
C TYR A 138 -20.96 -16.86 3.20
N THR A 139 -19.63 -17.04 3.16
CA THR A 139 -18.99 -18.36 3.06
C THR A 139 -18.90 -19.09 4.40
N GLY A 140 -19.33 -18.50 5.51
CA GLY A 140 -19.31 -19.10 6.85
C GLY A 140 -17.93 -19.14 7.49
N LYS A 141 -16.93 -18.42 6.94
CA LYS A 141 -15.58 -18.35 7.51
C LYS A 141 -15.53 -17.53 8.80
N VAL A 142 -16.45 -16.57 8.95
CA VAL A 142 -16.62 -15.76 10.16
C VAL A 142 -18.10 -15.65 10.50
N LYS A 143 -18.39 -15.46 11.78
CA LYS A 143 -19.75 -15.10 12.25
C LYS A 143 -19.95 -13.60 11.99
N ALA A 144 -21.22 -13.21 11.74
CA ALA A 144 -21.56 -11.80 11.59
C ALA A 144 -21.30 -11.07 12.91
N GLU A 145 -20.62 -9.92 12.82
CA GLU A 145 -20.39 -9.05 13.98
C GLU A 145 -21.71 -8.40 14.42
N ARG A 146 -21.99 -8.47 15.71
CA ARG A 146 -23.22 -7.92 16.29
C ARG A 146 -23.02 -6.52 16.89
N SER A 147 -21.80 -6.15 17.22
CA SER A 147 -21.48 -4.84 17.75
C SER A 147 -21.15 -3.85 16.63
N PRO A 148 -21.95 -2.80 16.42
CA PRO A 148 -21.65 -1.79 15.41
C PRO A 148 -20.33 -1.05 15.71
N VAL A 149 -19.98 -0.89 16.99
CA VAL A 149 -18.73 -0.23 17.41
C VAL A 149 -17.52 -1.10 16.99
N ILE A 150 -17.54 -2.40 17.28
CA ILE A 150 -16.44 -3.32 16.90
C ILE A 150 -16.28 -3.37 15.39
N PHE A 151 -17.40 -3.45 14.67
CA PHE A 151 -17.35 -3.46 13.20
C PHE A 151 -16.81 -2.15 12.63
N ALA A 152 -17.26 -1.00 13.15
CA ALA A 152 -16.75 0.30 12.72
C ALA A 152 -15.24 0.48 13.01
N VAL A 153 -14.77 0.03 14.20
CA VAL A 153 -13.33 0.00 14.52
C VAL A 153 -12.57 -0.86 13.53
N TYR A 154 -13.04 -2.08 13.26
CA TYR A 154 -12.39 -2.96 12.28
C TYR A 154 -12.18 -2.25 10.93
N VAL A 155 -13.19 -1.52 10.46
CA VAL A 155 -13.14 -0.88 9.14
C VAL A 155 -12.32 0.40 9.15
N LEU A 156 -12.54 1.28 10.15
CA LEU A 156 -12.07 2.68 10.13
C LEU A 156 -10.89 2.97 11.06
N MET A 157 -10.32 1.97 11.76
CA MET A 157 -9.23 2.24 12.72
C MET A 157 -8.07 2.98 12.05
N TYR A 158 -7.70 4.14 12.63
CA TYR A 158 -6.79 5.10 12.01
C TYR A 158 -5.40 4.54 11.67
N PRO A 159 -4.80 3.59 12.41
CA PRO A 159 -3.50 3.04 12.02
C PRO A 159 -3.51 2.32 10.66
N GLN A 160 -4.67 1.82 10.22
CA GLN A 160 -4.82 1.04 8.98
C GLN A 160 -5.65 1.76 7.92
N LEU A 161 -6.02 3.04 8.15
CA LEU A 161 -6.99 3.74 7.32
C LEU A 161 -6.37 4.26 6.02
N ILE A 162 -5.17 4.85 6.08
CA ILE A 162 -4.55 5.52 4.91
C ILE A 162 -3.80 4.50 4.06
N VAL A 163 -2.74 3.93 4.62
CA VAL A 163 -1.82 3.01 3.96
C VAL A 163 -1.37 2.00 5.00
N GLY A 164 -1.52 0.72 4.70
CA GLY A 164 -1.14 -0.34 5.62
C GLY A 164 -1.49 -1.71 5.03
N PRO A 165 -1.31 -2.78 5.77
CA PRO A 165 -1.78 -4.08 5.31
C PRO A 165 -3.31 -4.13 5.28
N ILE A 166 -3.85 -4.79 4.26
CA ILE A 166 -5.28 -5.08 4.16
C ILE A 166 -5.57 -6.25 5.10
N VAL A 167 -5.99 -5.92 6.33
CA VAL A 167 -6.29 -6.94 7.36
C VAL A 167 -7.74 -7.41 7.22
N LYS A 168 -7.95 -8.73 7.22
CA LYS A 168 -9.27 -9.33 7.12
C LYS A 168 -9.92 -9.41 8.49
N TYR A 169 -11.26 -9.36 8.54
CA TYR A 169 -11.98 -9.43 9.82
C TYR A 169 -11.64 -10.69 10.62
N ARG A 170 -11.52 -11.84 9.95
CA ARG A 170 -11.17 -13.11 10.58
C ARG A 170 -9.82 -13.10 11.32
N ASP A 171 -8.88 -12.27 10.86
CA ASP A 171 -7.53 -12.17 11.43
C ASP A 171 -7.48 -11.22 12.64
N MET A 172 -8.57 -10.45 12.88
CA MET A 172 -8.68 -9.47 13.97
C MET A 172 -9.83 -9.73 14.94
N ALA A 173 -10.79 -10.58 14.59
CA ALA A 173 -12.04 -10.76 15.34
C ALA A 173 -11.81 -11.03 16.82
N ASP A 174 -10.93 -12.00 17.15
CA ASP A 174 -10.67 -12.40 18.53
C ASP A 174 -10.05 -11.25 19.35
N VAL A 175 -9.10 -10.52 18.76
CA VAL A 175 -8.44 -9.38 19.44
C VAL A 175 -9.38 -8.21 19.63
N LEU A 176 -10.29 -7.94 18.68
CA LEU A 176 -11.31 -6.89 18.79
C LEU A 176 -12.28 -7.15 19.94
N HIS A 177 -12.60 -8.40 20.23
CA HIS A 177 -13.46 -8.80 21.36
C HIS A 177 -12.71 -8.90 22.70
N GLN A 178 -11.37 -8.89 22.67
CA GLN A 178 -10.55 -9.01 23.87
C GLN A 178 -10.58 -7.69 24.69
N THR A 179 -11.11 -7.75 25.91
CA THR A 179 -11.23 -6.58 26.80
C THR A 179 -10.08 -6.44 27.79
N GLN A 180 -9.28 -7.49 28.00
CA GLN A 180 -8.13 -7.49 28.93
C GLN A 180 -6.91 -8.12 28.27
N GLY A 181 -5.71 -7.72 28.68
CA GLY A 181 -4.45 -8.31 28.22
C GLY A 181 -4.08 -8.05 26.76
N ARG A 182 -4.86 -7.25 26.01
CA ARG A 182 -4.58 -6.92 24.61
C ARG A 182 -3.28 -6.12 24.46
N CYS A 183 -3.08 -5.12 25.31
CA CYS A 183 -1.91 -4.27 25.33
C CYS A 183 -0.91 -4.78 26.40
N THR A 184 0.27 -5.17 25.98
CA THR A 184 1.38 -5.55 26.85
C THR A 184 2.55 -4.60 26.64
N LEU A 185 3.41 -4.44 27.66
CA LEU A 185 4.61 -3.60 27.55
C LEU A 185 5.52 -4.06 26.39
N GLN A 186 5.61 -5.38 26.18
CA GLN A 186 6.40 -5.94 25.09
C GLN A 186 5.84 -5.54 23.72
N LYS A 187 4.51 -5.65 23.51
CA LYS A 187 3.87 -5.21 22.26
C LYS A 187 4.01 -3.70 22.05
N ALA A 188 3.93 -2.91 23.11
CA ALA A 188 4.14 -1.47 23.04
C ALA A 188 5.57 -1.12 22.61
N GLN A 189 6.55 -1.79 23.18
CA GLN A 189 7.97 -1.61 22.85
C GLN A 189 8.26 -2.04 21.41
N ASP A 190 7.87 -3.27 21.03
CA ASP A 190 8.09 -3.79 19.66
C ASP A 190 7.36 -2.94 18.62
N GLY A 191 6.16 -2.45 18.94
CA GLY A 191 5.38 -1.54 18.10
C GLY A 191 6.07 -0.18 17.92
N ALA A 192 6.61 0.39 19.00
CA ALA A 192 7.34 1.66 18.93
C ALA A 192 8.62 1.53 18.08
N GLU A 193 9.39 0.45 18.25
CA GLU A 193 10.57 0.17 17.43
C GLU A 193 10.18 0.04 15.94
N MET A 194 9.12 -0.72 15.65
CA MET A 194 8.60 -0.88 14.28
C MET A 194 8.16 0.46 13.67
N PHE A 195 7.47 1.30 14.45
CA PHE A 195 7.06 2.63 14.03
C PHE A 195 8.25 3.52 13.69
N VAL A 196 9.28 3.57 14.55
CA VAL A 196 10.48 4.40 14.36
C VAL A 196 11.25 3.95 13.11
N PHE A 197 11.42 2.65 12.88
CA PHE A 197 12.08 2.16 11.68
C PHE A 197 11.26 2.41 10.41
N GLY A 198 9.94 2.29 10.50
CA GLY A 198 9.04 2.68 9.42
C GLY A 198 9.17 4.17 9.08
N LEU A 199 9.21 5.02 10.10
CA LEU A 199 9.42 6.45 9.96
C LEU A 199 10.77 6.77 9.30
N ALA A 200 11.83 6.08 9.71
CA ALA A 200 13.16 6.25 9.11
C ALA A 200 13.20 5.85 7.64
N LYS A 201 12.56 4.74 7.27
CA LYS A 201 12.42 4.34 5.86
C LYS A 201 11.70 5.40 5.04
N LYS A 202 10.63 5.99 5.61
CA LYS A 202 9.86 7.04 4.94
C LYS A 202 10.65 8.32 4.82
N VAL A 203 11.14 8.85 5.94
CA VAL A 203 11.68 10.23 6.01
C VAL A 203 13.14 10.28 5.55
N ILE A 204 13.98 9.34 6.02
CA ILE A 204 15.42 9.38 5.72
C ILE A 204 15.74 8.75 4.36
N LEU A 205 15.06 7.63 3.99
CA LEU A 205 15.39 6.96 2.72
C LEU A 205 14.47 7.40 1.58
N ALA A 206 13.15 7.26 1.73
CA ALA A 206 12.22 7.51 0.64
C ALA A 206 12.18 9.00 0.24
N ASP A 207 12.02 9.91 1.20
CA ASP A 207 11.94 11.34 0.88
C ASP A 207 13.26 11.89 0.37
N SER A 208 14.41 11.38 0.86
CA SER A 208 15.73 11.80 0.37
C SER A 208 16.00 11.29 -1.06
N ILE A 209 15.66 10.04 -1.38
CA ILE A 209 15.86 9.51 -2.74
C ILE A 209 14.82 10.07 -3.73
N ALA A 210 13.68 10.55 -3.24
CA ALA A 210 12.68 11.24 -4.05
C ALA A 210 13.25 12.50 -4.69
N ALA A 211 14.15 13.22 -4.00
CA ALA A 211 14.81 14.39 -4.56
C ALA A 211 15.59 14.04 -5.83
N LEU A 212 16.33 12.92 -5.84
CA LEU A 212 17.04 12.44 -7.03
C LEU A 212 16.09 12.17 -8.21
N TRP A 213 14.94 11.53 -7.94
CA TRP A 213 13.92 11.32 -8.96
C TRP A 213 13.38 12.63 -9.52
N GLN A 214 13.04 13.59 -8.65
CA GLN A 214 12.53 14.90 -9.04
C GLN A 214 13.57 15.70 -9.83
N ASP A 215 14.82 15.68 -9.41
CA ASP A 215 15.93 16.37 -10.11
C ASP A 215 16.13 15.83 -11.54
N ILE A 216 15.91 14.53 -11.78
CA ILE A 216 16.17 13.91 -13.08
C ILE A 216 14.95 13.94 -14.00
N ILE A 217 13.77 13.57 -13.47
CA ILE A 217 12.57 13.29 -14.28
C ILE A 217 11.46 14.31 -14.01
N GLY A 218 11.49 14.97 -12.85
CA GLY A 218 10.52 16.00 -12.49
C GLY A 218 10.53 17.19 -13.45
N THR A 219 9.41 17.91 -13.51
CA THR A 219 9.24 19.10 -14.37
C THR A 219 10.12 20.27 -13.95
N ASP A 220 10.45 20.36 -12.66
CA ASP A 220 11.25 21.43 -12.06
C ASP A 220 12.76 21.12 -12.06
N GLY A 221 13.14 19.91 -12.52
CA GLY A 221 14.52 19.46 -12.64
C GLY A 221 15.06 19.54 -14.06
N ILE A 222 15.99 18.64 -14.40
CA ILE A 222 16.55 18.53 -15.75
C ILE A 222 15.47 18.18 -16.77
N GLY A 223 14.49 17.36 -16.35
CA GLY A 223 13.47 16.78 -17.19
C GLY A 223 13.98 15.59 -18.01
N LEU A 224 13.10 14.62 -18.21
CA LEU A 224 13.43 13.39 -18.93
C LEU A 224 13.92 13.66 -20.36
N ALA A 225 13.43 14.71 -21.01
CA ALA A 225 13.82 15.08 -22.38
C ALA A 225 15.32 15.44 -22.51
N ASN A 226 15.95 15.89 -21.44
CA ASN A 226 17.36 16.30 -21.41
C ASN A 226 18.27 15.24 -20.77
N ALA A 227 17.72 14.13 -20.25
CA ALA A 227 18.48 13.10 -19.59
C ALA A 227 19.21 12.21 -20.62
N SER A 228 20.49 11.92 -20.36
CA SER A 228 21.19 10.85 -21.08
C SER A 228 20.64 9.47 -20.70
N LEU A 229 20.89 8.44 -21.49
CA LEU A 229 20.44 7.07 -21.22
C LEU A 229 20.81 6.59 -19.81
N PRO A 230 22.07 6.71 -19.30
CA PRO A 230 22.41 6.32 -17.94
C PRO A 230 21.68 7.14 -16.88
N LEU A 231 21.41 8.43 -17.16
CA LEU A 231 20.70 9.30 -16.22
C LEU A 231 19.22 8.94 -16.14
N ALA A 232 18.57 8.59 -17.25
CA ALA A 232 17.18 8.11 -17.25
C ALA A 232 17.03 6.81 -16.45
N TRP A 233 17.97 5.86 -16.60
CA TRP A 233 18.01 4.64 -15.77
C TRP A 233 18.22 4.95 -14.29
N LEU A 234 19.13 5.86 -13.96
CA LEU A 234 19.32 6.30 -12.58
C LEU A 234 18.03 6.88 -11.98
N GLY A 235 17.28 7.66 -12.77
CA GLY A 235 15.98 8.22 -12.35
C GLY A 235 14.96 7.15 -12.00
N ILE A 236 14.73 6.14 -12.86
CA ILE A 236 13.75 5.08 -12.55
C ILE A 236 14.22 4.12 -11.45
N ILE A 237 15.54 3.95 -11.25
CA ILE A 237 16.09 3.22 -10.10
C ILE A 237 15.81 4.01 -8.82
N ALA A 238 16.03 5.34 -8.82
CA ALA A 238 15.71 6.21 -7.68
C ALA A 238 14.22 6.11 -7.33
N TYR A 239 13.33 6.19 -8.32
CA TYR A 239 11.89 6.01 -8.11
C TYR A 239 11.54 4.64 -7.55
N SER A 240 12.17 3.57 -8.03
CA SER A 240 11.94 2.20 -7.55
C SER A 240 12.30 2.08 -6.07
N LEU A 241 13.41 2.69 -5.64
CA LEU A 241 13.83 2.72 -4.23
C LEU A 241 12.89 3.59 -3.41
N GLN A 242 12.52 4.78 -3.90
CA GLN A 242 11.55 5.66 -3.26
C GLN A 242 10.23 4.93 -3.00
N LEU A 243 9.65 4.31 -4.03
CA LEU A 243 8.37 3.60 -3.93
C LEU A 243 8.41 2.49 -2.88
N TYR A 244 9.50 1.73 -2.84
CA TYR A 244 9.68 0.66 -1.86
C TYR A 244 9.76 1.21 -0.43
N PHE A 245 10.64 2.17 -0.17
CA PHE A 245 10.83 2.68 1.18
C PHE A 245 9.67 3.53 1.66
N ASP A 246 8.99 4.27 0.76
CA ASP A 246 7.78 5.00 1.08
C ASP A 246 6.67 4.06 1.56
N PHE A 247 6.36 3.05 0.76
CA PHE A 247 5.27 2.14 1.09
C PHE A 247 5.62 1.16 2.22
N ALA A 248 6.82 0.62 2.25
CA ALA A 248 7.27 -0.25 3.35
C ALA A 248 7.33 0.53 4.67
N GLY A 249 7.80 1.78 4.64
CA GLY A 249 7.85 2.67 5.80
C GLY A 249 6.46 2.96 6.37
N TYR A 250 5.51 3.36 5.52
CA TYR A 250 4.13 3.57 5.94
C TYR A 250 3.48 2.29 6.48
N SER A 251 3.70 1.15 5.82
CA SER A 251 3.17 -0.12 6.27
C SER A 251 3.72 -0.55 7.64
N GLU A 252 5.02 -0.29 7.90
CA GLU A 252 5.63 -0.55 9.20
C GLU A 252 5.14 0.43 10.27
N MET A 253 4.98 1.72 9.95
CA MET A 253 4.37 2.69 10.90
C MET A 253 2.94 2.26 11.27
N SER A 254 2.13 1.85 10.29
CA SER A 254 0.77 1.33 10.49
C SER A 254 0.77 0.10 11.40
N ASN A 255 1.65 -0.86 11.15
CA ASN A 255 1.78 -2.07 11.94
C ASN A 255 2.29 -1.78 13.35
N GLY A 256 3.25 -0.86 13.49
CA GLY A 256 3.79 -0.43 14.77
C GLY A 256 2.72 0.22 15.65
N LEU A 257 1.92 1.15 15.09
CA LEU A 257 0.78 1.77 15.78
C LEU A 257 -0.27 0.72 16.19
N SER A 258 -0.62 -0.18 15.25
CA SER A 258 -1.57 -1.26 15.54
C SER A 258 -1.04 -2.17 16.67
N LEU A 259 0.24 -2.52 16.64
CA LEU A 259 0.86 -3.38 17.65
C LEU A 259 0.93 -2.73 19.03
N MET A 260 1.24 -1.41 19.10
CA MET A 260 1.16 -0.64 20.35
C MET A 260 -0.25 -0.71 20.98
N MET A 261 -1.29 -0.76 20.15
CA MET A 261 -2.69 -0.92 20.62
C MET A 261 -3.09 -2.38 20.85
N GLY A 262 -2.15 -3.33 20.65
CA GLY A 262 -2.35 -4.76 20.86
C GLY A 262 -2.82 -5.55 19.65
N PHE A 263 -2.97 -4.92 18.46
CA PHE A 263 -3.37 -5.58 17.23
C PHE A 263 -2.16 -6.02 16.42
N GLU A 264 -2.04 -7.31 16.18
CA GLU A 264 -1.00 -7.87 15.31
C GLU A 264 -1.48 -7.88 13.85
N CYS A 265 -0.72 -7.23 12.98
CA CYS A 265 -1.03 -7.14 11.57
C CYS A 265 -0.01 -7.91 10.73
N PRO A 266 -0.41 -8.49 9.58
CA PRO A 266 0.52 -9.19 8.72
C PRO A 266 1.56 -8.23 8.14
N ALA A 267 2.77 -8.75 7.89
CA ALA A 267 3.79 -8.01 7.16
C ALA A 267 3.34 -7.79 5.71
N ASN A 268 3.58 -6.58 5.20
CA ASN A 268 3.22 -6.22 3.83
C ASN A 268 4.39 -6.37 2.84
N PHE A 269 5.61 -6.38 3.36
CA PHE A 269 6.85 -6.52 2.59
C PHE A 269 7.80 -7.53 3.24
N ASN A 270 8.53 -8.26 2.40
CA ASN A 270 9.60 -9.17 2.82
C ASN A 270 10.78 -9.08 1.84
N LEU A 271 11.53 -7.96 1.89
CA LEU A 271 12.73 -7.71 1.07
C LEU A 271 12.51 -8.05 -0.43
N PRO A 272 11.59 -7.38 -1.13
CA PRO A 272 11.18 -7.79 -2.47
C PRO A 272 12.32 -7.69 -3.51
N TYR A 273 13.29 -6.79 -3.33
CA TYR A 273 14.36 -6.58 -4.31
C TYR A 273 15.46 -7.65 -4.30
N ILE A 274 15.42 -8.62 -3.36
CA ILE A 274 16.31 -9.79 -3.40
C ILE A 274 15.67 -10.99 -4.13
N SER A 275 14.53 -10.81 -4.80
CA SER A 275 13.82 -11.90 -5.47
C SER A 275 14.55 -12.39 -6.71
N GLY A 276 14.49 -13.70 -6.96
CA GLY A 276 15.04 -14.36 -8.16
C GLY A 276 14.00 -14.65 -9.25
N SER A 277 12.77 -14.13 -9.13
CA SER A 277 11.73 -14.21 -10.16
C SER A 277 10.65 -13.17 -9.92
N ILE A 278 9.90 -12.78 -10.95
CA ILE A 278 8.72 -11.90 -10.82
C ILE A 278 7.66 -12.55 -9.93
N THR A 279 7.48 -13.87 -10.03
CA THR A 279 6.59 -14.63 -9.14
C THR A 279 7.00 -14.51 -7.67
N GLU A 280 8.29 -14.58 -7.35
CA GLU A 280 8.80 -14.41 -5.99
C GLU A 280 8.67 -12.95 -5.54
N PHE A 281 8.97 -11.99 -6.42
CA PHE A 281 8.83 -10.57 -6.15
C PHE A 281 7.41 -10.25 -5.63
N TRP A 282 6.35 -10.68 -6.31
CA TRP A 282 4.97 -10.43 -5.91
C TRP A 282 4.52 -11.22 -4.67
N ARG A 283 5.23 -12.25 -4.26
CA ARG A 283 5.04 -12.90 -2.95
C ARG A 283 5.66 -12.12 -1.80
N ARG A 284 6.57 -11.20 -2.10
CA ARG A 284 7.31 -10.37 -1.15
C ARG A 284 6.88 -8.91 -1.13
N TRP A 285 6.22 -8.46 -2.19
CA TRP A 285 5.69 -7.11 -2.39
C TRP A 285 4.20 -7.08 -2.15
N HIS A 286 3.73 -6.13 -1.32
CA HIS A 286 2.31 -5.89 -1.01
C HIS A 286 1.54 -7.20 -0.74
N ILE A 287 2.05 -7.97 0.23
CA ILE A 287 1.61 -9.35 0.52
C ILE A 287 0.13 -9.41 0.85
N SER A 288 -0.38 -8.42 1.60
CA SER A 288 -1.79 -8.36 2.01
C SER A 288 -2.73 -8.18 0.82
N LEU A 289 -2.37 -7.33 -0.16
CA LEU A 289 -3.14 -7.14 -1.40
C LEU A 289 -3.15 -8.41 -2.25
N SER A 290 -1.97 -9.00 -2.46
CA SER A 290 -1.84 -10.27 -3.20
C SER A 290 -2.66 -11.38 -2.56
N GLY A 291 -2.66 -11.46 -1.21
CA GLY A 291 -3.47 -12.38 -0.41
C GLY A 291 -4.97 -12.10 -0.55
N TRP A 292 -5.37 -10.83 -0.63
CA TRP A 292 -6.76 -10.45 -0.82
C TRP A 292 -7.27 -10.86 -2.21
N PHE A 293 -6.54 -10.50 -3.29
CA PHE A 293 -6.92 -10.88 -4.66
C PHE A 293 -6.94 -12.40 -4.84
N ARG A 294 -6.00 -13.12 -4.24
CA ARG A 294 -6.02 -14.60 -4.25
C ARG A 294 -7.30 -15.15 -3.61
N ASP A 295 -7.66 -14.68 -2.41
CA ASP A 295 -8.73 -15.26 -1.60
C ASP A 295 -10.13 -14.89 -2.09
N TYR A 296 -10.30 -13.69 -2.66
CA TYR A 296 -11.62 -13.14 -3.04
C TYR A 296 -11.86 -13.03 -4.54
N ILE A 297 -10.83 -13.17 -5.38
CA ILE A 297 -10.97 -13.16 -6.84
C ILE A 297 -10.45 -14.48 -7.45
N TYR A 298 -9.17 -14.80 -7.24
CA TYR A 298 -8.54 -15.93 -7.93
C TYR A 298 -9.15 -17.28 -7.56
N ILE A 299 -9.30 -17.55 -6.26
CA ILE A 299 -9.87 -18.82 -5.77
C ILE A 299 -11.36 -18.97 -6.15
N PRO A 300 -12.24 -17.94 -5.98
CA PRO A 300 -13.63 -18.03 -6.42
C PRO A 300 -13.80 -18.24 -7.92
N LEU A 301 -12.88 -17.76 -8.77
CA LEU A 301 -12.88 -18.02 -10.22
C LEU A 301 -12.40 -19.44 -10.60
N GLY A 302 -12.02 -20.27 -9.63
CA GLY A 302 -11.54 -21.65 -9.81
C GLY A 302 -10.08 -21.87 -9.44
N GLY A 303 -9.30 -20.81 -9.20
CA GLY A 303 -7.91 -20.88 -8.76
C GLY A 303 -7.03 -21.74 -9.68
N ASN A 304 -6.28 -22.68 -9.10
CA ASN A 304 -5.46 -23.66 -9.81
C ASN A 304 -6.20 -24.97 -10.15
N ARG A 305 -7.48 -25.10 -9.75
CA ARG A 305 -8.25 -26.35 -9.91
C ARG A 305 -9.11 -26.36 -11.19
N CYS A 306 -8.62 -25.74 -12.26
CA CYS A 306 -9.29 -25.61 -13.54
C CYS A 306 -8.29 -25.80 -14.70
N SER A 307 -8.76 -25.81 -15.94
CA SER A 307 -7.90 -25.95 -17.12
C SER A 307 -6.86 -24.82 -17.23
N ALA A 308 -5.76 -25.07 -17.94
CA ALA A 308 -4.67 -24.09 -18.09
C ALA A 308 -5.17 -22.76 -18.69
N GLY A 309 -6.04 -22.79 -19.70
CA GLY A 309 -6.64 -21.59 -20.28
C GLY A 309 -7.48 -20.79 -19.26
N ARG A 310 -8.28 -21.49 -18.44
CA ARG A 310 -9.06 -20.85 -17.37
C ARG A 310 -8.15 -20.25 -16.29
N GLN A 311 -7.04 -20.91 -15.95
CA GLN A 311 -6.04 -20.34 -15.01
C GLN A 311 -5.44 -19.05 -15.56
N MET A 312 -5.12 -18.98 -16.87
CA MET A 312 -4.63 -17.75 -17.50
C MET A 312 -5.66 -16.63 -17.44
N LEU A 313 -6.94 -16.93 -17.71
CA LEU A 313 -8.03 -15.94 -17.57
C LEU A 313 -8.20 -15.48 -16.11
N ASN A 314 -8.09 -16.37 -15.14
CA ASN A 314 -8.12 -16.00 -13.71
C ASN A 314 -6.95 -15.07 -13.34
N MET A 315 -5.75 -15.34 -13.85
CA MET A 315 -4.58 -14.48 -13.66
C MET A 315 -4.77 -13.12 -14.35
N LEU A 316 -5.30 -13.10 -15.58
CA LEU A 316 -5.61 -11.86 -16.30
C LEU A 316 -6.61 -11.01 -15.51
N ALA A 317 -7.69 -11.61 -15.01
CA ALA A 317 -8.69 -10.91 -14.20
C ALA A 317 -8.06 -10.27 -12.95
N VAL A 318 -7.19 -11.00 -12.24
CA VAL A 318 -6.48 -10.48 -11.06
C VAL A 318 -5.60 -9.29 -11.43
N TRP A 319 -4.77 -9.42 -12.48
CA TRP A 319 -3.81 -8.37 -12.84
C TRP A 319 -4.48 -7.15 -13.49
N ALA A 320 -5.54 -7.35 -14.27
CA ALA A 320 -6.34 -6.25 -14.80
C ALA A 320 -7.01 -5.47 -13.66
N LEU A 321 -7.63 -6.15 -12.70
CA LEU A 321 -8.23 -5.51 -11.52
C LEU A 321 -7.18 -4.85 -10.63
N THR A 322 -5.97 -5.44 -10.49
CA THR A 322 -4.87 -4.83 -9.73
C THR A 322 -4.42 -3.53 -10.40
N GLY A 323 -4.25 -3.53 -11.73
CA GLY A 323 -3.90 -2.32 -12.48
C GLY A 323 -4.98 -1.25 -12.35
N ILE A 324 -6.23 -1.60 -12.60
CA ILE A 324 -7.38 -0.68 -12.43
C ILE A 324 -7.38 -0.12 -10.99
N TRP A 325 -7.22 -0.93 -9.96
CA TRP A 325 -7.26 -0.48 -8.57
C TRP A 325 -6.16 0.55 -8.25
N HIS A 326 -4.97 0.43 -8.81
CA HIS A 326 -3.87 1.36 -8.54
C HIS A 326 -4.21 2.79 -8.96
N GLY A 327 -4.89 3.01 -10.07
CA GLY A 327 -5.23 4.37 -10.47
C GLY A 327 -6.13 4.46 -11.68
N ALA A 328 -6.79 5.60 -11.80
CA ALA A 328 -7.66 5.96 -12.90
C ALA A 328 -6.83 6.53 -14.07
N ASN A 329 -5.96 5.71 -14.67
CA ASN A 329 -5.15 6.08 -15.82
C ASN A 329 -4.74 4.83 -16.61
N TRP A 330 -4.51 4.95 -17.89
CA TRP A 330 -4.18 3.87 -18.83
C TRP A 330 -2.84 3.19 -18.52
N ASN A 331 -1.85 3.94 -18.00
CA ASN A 331 -0.54 3.39 -17.62
C ASN A 331 -0.66 2.27 -16.57
N PHE A 332 -1.59 2.36 -15.62
CA PHE A 332 -1.80 1.34 -14.60
C PHE A 332 -2.41 0.07 -15.18
N ILE A 333 -3.29 0.19 -16.19
CA ILE A 333 -3.84 -0.95 -16.92
C ILE A 333 -2.73 -1.65 -17.70
N CYS A 334 -1.90 -0.88 -18.44
CA CYS A 334 -0.74 -1.41 -19.14
C CYS A 334 0.25 -2.08 -18.20
N TRP A 335 0.49 -1.51 -17.02
CA TRP A 335 1.35 -2.07 -15.98
C TRP A 335 0.79 -3.41 -15.45
N GLY A 336 -0.50 -3.51 -15.21
CA GLY A 336 -1.13 -4.77 -14.82
C GLY A 336 -0.99 -5.85 -15.91
N LEU A 337 -1.23 -5.51 -17.18
CA LEU A 337 -1.04 -6.41 -18.32
C LEU A 337 0.43 -6.83 -18.50
N TYR A 338 1.38 -5.93 -18.28
CA TYR A 338 2.81 -6.22 -18.30
C TYR A 338 3.16 -7.35 -17.31
N TYR A 339 2.73 -7.24 -16.05
CA TYR A 339 3.00 -8.29 -15.07
C TYR A 339 2.21 -9.57 -15.33
N PHE A 340 1.00 -9.49 -15.86
CA PHE A 340 0.29 -10.69 -16.31
C PHE A 340 1.11 -11.46 -17.35
N VAL A 341 1.61 -10.79 -18.39
CA VAL A 341 2.42 -11.42 -19.45
C VAL A 341 3.68 -12.04 -18.88
N LEU A 342 4.42 -11.32 -18.04
CA LEU A 342 5.64 -11.82 -17.40
C LEU A 342 5.39 -13.08 -16.56
N LEU A 343 4.32 -13.10 -15.78
CA LEU A 343 3.97 -14.25 -14.94
C LEU A 343 3.54 -15.46 -15.77
N VAL A 344 2.84 -15.25 -16.89
CA VAL A 344 2.50 -16.33 -17.83
C VAL A 344 3.78 -16.90 -18.46
N ILE A 345 4.72 -16.05 -18.89
CA ILE A 345 6.02 -16.47 -19.43
C ILE A 345 6.83 -17.23 -18.37
N GLU A 346 6.94 -16.71 -17.16
CA GLU A 346 7.65 -17.40 -16.07
C GLU A 346 7.04 -18.77 -15.79
N LYS A 347 5.71 -18.82 -15.64
CA LYS A 347 5.01 -20.06 -15.28
C LYS A 347 5.22 -21.17 -16.32
N ASN A 348 5.13 -20.82 -17.60
CA ASN A 348 5.11 -21.81 -18.67
C ASN A 348 6.52 -22.15 -19.21
N PHE A 349 7.46 -21.19 -19.17
CA PHE A 349 8.74 -21.34 -19.85
C PHE A 349 9.96 -21.11 -18.96
N LEU A 350 10.04 -19.99 -18.23
CA LEU A 350 11.28 -19.53 -17.62
C LEU A 350 11.56 -20.11 -16.23
N MET A 351 10.54 -20.51 -15.47
CA MET A 351 10.69 -20.91 -14.06
C MET A 351 11.70 -22.04 -13.85
N LYS A 352 11.79 -22.99 -14.79
CA LYS A 352 12.75 -24.11 -14.72
C LYS A 352 14.21 -23.64 -14.85
N TYR A 353 14.45 -22.55 -15.59
CA TYR A 353 15.79 -21.96 -15.78
C TYR A 353 16.14 -21.01 -14.63
N LEU A 354 15.20 -20.19 -14.20
CA LEU A 354 15.38 -19.27 -13.06
C LEU A 354 15.80 -20.02 -11.79
N LYS A 355 15.19 -21.17 -11.51
CA LYS A 355 15.55 -21.99 -10.35
C LYS A 355 16.98 -22.56 -10.38
N LYS A 356 17.60 -22.69 -11.53
CA LYS A 356 18.97 -23.23 -11.69
C LYS A 356 20.04 -22.14 -11.61
N GLY A 357 19.70 -20.88 -11.81
CA GLY A 357 20.62 -19.76 -11.79
C GLY A 357 20.90 -19.25 -10.37
N LYS A 358 22.10 -18.70 -10.16
CA LYS A 358 22.44 -18.07 -8.87
C LYS A 358 22.40 -16.54 -8.94
N VAL A 359 22.89 -15.93 -9.98
CA VAL A 359 23.02 -14.46 -10.11
C VAL A 359 22.05 -13.90 -11.15
N TRP A 360 22.03 -14.47 -12.35
CA TRP A 360 21.21 -13.94 -13.45
C TRP A 360 19.70 -13.84 -13.15
N PRO A 361 19.06 -14.72 -12.31
CA PRO A 361 17.67 -14.56 -11.96
C PRO A 361 17.38 -13.24 -11.22
N HIS A 362 18.30 -12.80 -10.36
CA HIS A 362 18.18 -11.53 -9.66
C HIS A 362 18.32 -10.35 -10.62
N ILE A 363 19.28 -10.42 -11.57
CA ILE A 363 19.45 -9.39 -12.61
C ILE A 363 18.19 -9.29 -13.48
N TYR A 364 17.69 -10.43 -13.96
CA TYR A 364 16.43 -10.53 -14.72
C TYR A 364 15.26 -9.89 -13.96
N THR A 365 15.10 -10.27 -12.70
CA THR A 365 13.97 -9.81 -11.88
C THR A 365 14.07 -8.31 -11.61
N LEU A 366 15.24 -7.81 -11.18
CA LEU A 366 15.44 -6.40 -10.90
C LEU A 366 15.26 -5.54 -12.15
N PHE A 367 15.81 -5.95 -13.29
CA PHE A 367 15.66 -5.24 -14.55
C PHE A 367 14.18 -5.07 -14.93
N LEU A 368 13.41 -6.16 -14.91
CA LEU A 368 11.99 -6.12 -15.27
C LEU A 368 11.14 -5.38 -14.21
N VAL A 369 11.48 -5.48 -12.94
CA VAL A 369 10.76 -4.75 -11.88
C VAL A 369 11.01 -3.24 -12.02
N VAL A 370 12.25 -2.81 -12.23
CA VAL A 370 12.58 -1.38 -12.41
C VAL A 370 11.90 -0.84 -13.67
N LEU A 371 11.90 -1.60 -14.78
CA LEU A 371 11.16 -1.23 -15.99
C LEU A 371 9.63 -1.15 -15.72
N GLY A 372 9.08 -2.09 -14.96
CA GLY A 372 7.68 -2.05 -14.53
C GLY A 372 7.35 -0.82 -13.70
N TRP A 373 8.24 -0.37 -12.82
CA TRP A 373 8.08 0.89 -12.09
C TRP A 373 8.20 2.11 -13.01
N GLY A 374 9.02 2.03 -14.05
CA GLY A 374 9.05 3.04 -15.11
C GLY A 374 7.67 3.20 -15.78
N LEU A 375 7.00 2.10 -16.15
CA LEU A 375 5.62 2.14 -16.67
C LEU A 375 4.64 2.76 -15.67
N PHE A 376 4.83 2.50 -14.38
CA PHE A 376 3.98 3.04 -13.33
C PHE A 376 4.07 4.57 -13.22
N THR A 377 5.22 5.19 -13.56
CA THR A 377 5.44 6.64 -13.51
C THR A 377 4.87 7.41 -14.69
N CYS A 378 4.43 6.74 -15.76
CA CYS A 378 4.05 7.38 -17.02
C CYS A 378 2.80 8.29 -16.94
N ASN A 379 2.16 8.41 -15.78
CA ASN A 379 1.11 9.41 -15.54
C ASN A 379 1.67 10.70 -14.91
N ALA A 380 2.94 10.70 -14.50
CA ALA A 380 3.56 11.90 -13.95
C ALA A 380 3.81 12.94 -15.06
N PRO A 381 3.61 14.24 -14.79
CA PRO A 381 3.99 15.30 -15.71
C PRO A 381 5.46 15.15 -16.11
N GLY A 382 5.76 15.31 -17.40
CA GLY A 382 7.13 15.23 -17.92
C GLY A 382 7.65 13.80 -18.21
N ALA A 383 6.92 12.73 -17.93
CA ALA A 383 7.33 11.36 -18.17
C ALA A 383 6.36 10.55 -19.06
N PRO A 384 5.97 11.01 -20.27
CA PRO A 384 5.12 10.21 -21.16
C PRO A 384 5.85 8.94 -21.61
N LEU A 385 5.09 7.86 -21.79
CA LEU A 385 5.62 6.51 -22.07
C LEU A 385 6.62 6.48 -23.25
N GLY A 386 6.29 7.13 -24.37
CA GLY A 386 7.14 7.16 -25.54
C GLY A 386 8.50 7.82 -25.28
N LEU A 387 8.50 8.94 -24.55
CA LEU A 387 9.72 9.63 -24.15
C LEU A 387 10.53 8.78 -23.17
N LEU A 388 9.91 8.17 -22.18
CA LEU A 388 10.59 7.31 -21.22
C LEU A 388 11.29 6.14 -21.93
N LEU A 389 10.56 5.41 -22.79
CA LEU A 389 11.14 4.28 -23.53
C LEU A 389 12.28 4.72 -24.45
N SER A 390 12.13 5.86 -25.15
CA SER A 390 13.20 6.38 -26.00
C SER A 390 14.48 6.67 -25.21
N ARG A 391 14.35 7.30 -24.02
CA ARG A 391 15.50 7.64 -23.17
C ARG A 391 16.12 6.45 -22.46
N LEU A 392 15.36 5.39 -22.24
CA LEU A 392 15.88 4.15 -21.63
C LEU A 392 16.59 3.23 -22.62
N PHE A 393 16.25 3.27 -23.91
CA PHE A 393 16.74 2.28 -24.87
C PHE A 393 17.47 2.86 -26.08
N ILE A 394 17.30 4.13 -26.38
CA ILE A 394 17.97 4.79 -27.50
C ILE A 394 19.09 5.69 -26.96
N PRO A 395 20.36 5.43 -27.29
CA PRO A 395 21.46 6.31 -26.91
C PRO A 395 21.25 7.72 -27.47
N GLN A 396 21.08 8.68 -26.59
CA GLN A 396 20.90 10.09 -26.92
C GLN A 396 21.82 10.94 -26.02
N GLY A 397 22.33 12.03 -26.56
CA GLY A 397 23.07 13.02 -25.81
C GLY A 397 22.16 13.64 -24.72
N GLY A 398 22.79 14.17 -23.70
CA GLY A 398 22.08 14.81 -22.59
C GLY A 398 22.98 14.99 -21.37
N VAL A 399 22.37 15.39 -20.25
CA VAL A 399 23.08 15.61 -19.00
C VAL A 399 23.66 14.31 -18.48
N SER A 400 24.93 14.36 -18.01
CA SER A 400 25.67 13.19 -17.53
C SER A 400 25.12 12.70 -16.19
N ALA A 401 25.03 11.37 -16.04
CA ALA A 401 24.67 10.72 -14.79
C ALA A 401 25.72 10.86 -13.68
N LEU A 402 27.00 11.15 -14.04
CA LEU A 402 28.14 11.08 -13.12
C LEU A 402 27.99 12.08 -11.95
N TYR A 403 27.51 13.30 -12.23
CA TYR A 403 27.25 14.31 -11.21
C TYR A 403 26.26 13.80 -10.14
N PHE A 404 25.12 13.26 -10.58
CA PHE A 404 24.07 12.76 -9.69
C PHE A 404 24.53 11.50 -8.96
N LEU A 405 25.19 10.58 -9.65
CA LEU A 405 25.73 9.38 -9.04
C LEU A 405 26.74 9.71 -7.92
N ARG A 406 27.62 10.70 -8.12
CA ARG A 406 28.56 11.16 -7.10
C ARG A 406 27.82 11.77 -5.90
N ASN A 407 26.87 12.65 -6.11
CA ASN A 407 26.18 13.38 -5.04
C ASN A 407 25.27 12.47 -4.22
N TYR A 408 24.66 11.48 -4.83
CA TYR A 408 23.75 10.54 -4.16
C TYR A 408 24.38 9.17 -3.87
N ALA A 409 25.68 8.98 -4.10
CA ALA A 409 26.35 7.67 -3.95
C ALA A 409 26.12 7.04 -2.57
N VAL A 410 26.32 7.79 -1.50
CA VAL A 410 26.14 7.29 -0.13
C VAL A 410 24.68 6.86 0.10
N LEU A 411 23.71 7.70 -0.30
CA LEU A 411 22.29 7.38 -0.16
C LEU A 411 21.89 6.13 -0.97
N LEU A 412 22.37 6.02 -2.20
CA LEU A 412 22.12 4.85 -3.05
C LEU A 412 22.66 3.56 -2.43
N VAL A 413 23.90 3.60 -1.88
CA VAL A 413 24.50 2.46 -1.19
C VAL A 413 23.67 2.10 0.06
N VAL A 414 23.28 3.09 0.87
CA VAL A 414 22.44 2.86 2.07
C VAL A 414 21.11 2.26 1.67
N CYS A 415 20.43 2.77 0.63
CA CYS A 415 19.19 2.20 0.12
C CYS A 415 19.37 0.75 -0.36
N CYS A 416 20.46 0.44 -1.08
CA CYS A 416 20.76 -0.92 -1.50
C CYS A 416 20.97 -1.85 -0.29
N VAL A 417 21.75 -1.44 0.70
CA VAL A 417 21.97 -2.21 1.94
C VAL A 417 20.67 -2.42 2.69
N CYS A 418 19.85 -1.38 2.85
CA CYS A 418 18.55 -1.45 3.53
C CYS A 418 17.50 -2.28 2.77
N SER A 419 17.71 -2.57 1.49
CA SER A 419 16.89 -3.50 0.70
C SER A 419 17.28 -4.97 0.91
N THR A 420 18.32 -5.27 1.70
CA THR A 420 18.82 -6.62 1.99
C THR A 420 18.51 -7.07 3.42
N GLN A 421 18.97 -8.27 3.77
CA GLN A 421 18.83 -8.83 5.13
C GLN A 421 19.76 -8.20 6.17
N LEU A 422 20.76 -7.39 5.76
CA LEU A 422 21.81 -6.88 6.65
C LEU A 422 21.27 -6.06 7.84
N PRO A 423 20.35 -5.09 7.64
CA PRO A 423 19.79 -4.35 8.77
C PRO A 423 19.05 -5.24 9.78
N GLY A 424 18.30 -6.22 9.27
CA GLY A 424 17.58 -7.18 10.10
C GLY A 424 18.51 -8.06 10.92
N ARG A 425 19.63 -8.52 10.32
CA ARG A 425 20.68 -9.30 11.05
C ARG A 425 21.36 -8.46 12.12
N PHE A 426 21.68 -7.21 11.83
CA PHE A 426 22.22 -6.28 12.81
C PHE A 426 21.26 -6.07 13.98
N TRP A 427 19.97 -5.86 13.69
CA TRP A 427 18.96 -5.69 14.74
C TRP A 427 18.76 -6.96 15.59
N GLN A 428 18.83 -8.14 14.99
CA GLN A 428 18.83 -9.41 15.71
C GLN A 428 20.06 -9.56 16.62
N TRP A 429 21.24 -9.12 16.17
CA TRP A 429 22.45 -9.10 17.02
C TRP A 429 22.30 -8.17 18.23
N CYS A 430 21.51 -7.10 18.12
CA CYS A 430 21.17 -6.22 19.24
C CYS A 430 20.14 -6.87 20.20
N LYS A 431 19.57 -8.03 19.88
CA LYS A 431 18.61 -8.73 20.74
C LYS A 431 19.28 -9.11 22.06
N GLY A 432 18.62 -8.79 23.20
CA GLY A 432 19.18 -8.96 24.54
C GLY A 432 19.98 -7.76 25.06
N LYS A 433 20.24 -6.75 24.23
CA LYS A 433 20.96 -5.51 24.61
C LYS A 433 19.96 -4.34 24.69
N ALA A 434 19.00 -4.40 25.62
CA ALA A 434 17.91 -3.42 25.71
C ALA A 434 18.36 -1.94 25.74
N PRO A 435 19.40 -1.53 26.49
CA PRO A 435 19.85 -0.14 26.47
C PRO A 435 20.35 0.31 25.08
N LEU A 436 21.07 -0.58 24.36
CA LEU A 436 21.57 -0.28 23.03
C LEU A 436 20.40 -0.12 22.02
N ARG A 437 19.40 -1.00 22.08
CA ARG A 437 18.21 -0.89 21.24
C ARG A 437 17.45 0.40 21.48
N ALA A 438 17.24 0.75 22.76
CA ALA A 438 16.59 1.99 23.15
C ALA A 438 17.35 3.22 22.66
N ALA A 439 18.68 3.24 22.82
CA ALA A 439 19.54 4.32 22.36
C ALA A 439 19.48 4.46 20.82
N LEU A 440 19.59 3.35 20.08
CA LEU A 440 19.51 3.36 18.61
C LEU A 440 18.14 3.85 18.12
N CYS A 441 17.04 3.40 18.74
CA CYS A 441 15.71 3.89 18.43
C CYS A 441 15.55 5.38 18.76
N GLY A 442 16.04 5.83 19.91
CA GLY A 442 16.00 7.24 20.29
C GLY A 442 16.76 8.14 19.32
N VAL A 443 18.00 7.77 18.98
CA VAL A 443 18.79 8.51 17.97
C VAL A 443 18.09 8.51 16.63
N CYS A 444 17.57 7.36 16.18
CA CYS A 444 16.84 7.26 14.92
C CYS A 444 15.61 8.17 14.93
N PHE A 445 14.83 8.20 16.01
CA PHE A 445 13.65 9.05 16.15
C PHE A 445 14.00 10.54 16.11
N VAL A 446 15.08 10.96 16.81
CA VAL A 446 15.56 12.35 16.79
C VAL A 446 15.99 12.76 15.38
N LEU A 447 16.73 11.90 14.69
CA LEU A 447 17.13 12.15 13.30
C LEU A 447 15.89 12.28 12.38
N CYS A 448 14.93 11.35 12.49
CA CYS A 448 13.68 11.45 11.72
C CYS A 448 12.93 12.75 12.01
N THR A 449 12.87 13.17 13.28
CA THR A 449 12.24 14.44 13.67
C THR A 449 12.94 15.63 13.04
N ALA A 450 14.28 15.66 13.06
CA ALA A 450 15.06 16.71 12.44
C ALA A 450 14.76 16.81 10.93
N TYR A 451 14.69 15.68 10.22
CA TYR A 451 14.31 15.64 8.81
C TYR A 451 12.89 16.13 8.58
N VAL A 452 11.91 15.70 9.41
CA VAL A 452 10.51 16.12 9.29
C VAL A 452 10.37 17.64 9.49
N VAL A 453 11.08 18.22 10.45
CA VAL A 453 11.05 19.66 10.74
C VAL A 453 11.78 20.46 9.65
N ALA A 454 12.87 19.94 9.09
CA ALA A 454 13.63 20.60 8.04
C ALA A 454 12.93 20.51 6.66
N ALA A 455 12.05 19.51 6.45
CA ALA A 455 11.38 19.29 5.17
C ALA A 455 10.30 20.35 4.93
N THR A 456 10.40 21.09 3.84
CA THR A 456 9.39 22.08 3.39
C THR A 456 8.15 21.44 2.74
N GLY A 457 8.19 20.13 2.48
CA GLY A 457 7.07 19.34 1.93
C GLY A 457 7.32 17.85 2.09
N SER A 458 6.25 17.09 2.34
CA SER A 458 6.29 15.61 2.40
C SER A 458 5.72 15.04 1.10
N THR A 459 6.54 14.28 0.37
CA THR A 459 6.10 13.53 -0.81
C THR A 459 5.46 12.21 -0.38
N ALA A 460 4.19 12.22 -0.04
CA ALA A 460 3.44 10.98 0.22
C ALA A 460 2.98 10.37 -1.10
N LEU A 461 3.85 9.65 -1.80
CA LEU A 461 3.55 9.01 -3.09
C LEU A 461 2.35 8.06 -2.98
N TYR A 462 2.33 7.20 -1.98
CA TYR A 462 1.33 6.14 -1.85
C TYR A 462 0.03 6.60 -1.17
N ALA A 463 0.00 7.74 -0.49
CA ALA A 463 -1.23 8.29 0.09
C ALA A 463 -2.17 8.90 -0.98
N ASN A 464 -1.67 9.08 -2.20
CA ASN A 464 -2.42 9.66 -3.34
C ASN A 464 -3.01 8.56 -4.27
N PHE A 465 -2.79 7.29 -3.99
CA PHE A 465 -3.37 6.14 -4.67
C PHE A 465 -4.54 5.55 -3.85
#